data_0913ffba53d85e6d06116a7a141964b2
#
_entry.id   0913ffba53d85e6d06116a7a141964b2
#
_cell.length_a   1.000
_cell.length_b   1.000
_cell.length_c   1.000
_cell.angle_alpha   90.00
_cell.angle_beta   90.00
_cell.angle_gamma   90.00
#
_symmetry.space_group_name_H-M   'P 1'
#
loop_
_entity.id
_entity.type
_entity.pdbx_description
1 polymer ?
#
loop_
_entity_poly.entity_id
_entity_poly.type
_entity_poly.pdbx_seq_one_letter_code
_entity_poly.pdbx_strand_id
1 'polypeptide(L)'
;MPPYTTYNYPAKSHEIQYRLTQLGLQPKHMMLIGGFIVAYGMFETTLERALWTLSERSIEQVRPFTETMPTAETFKMLGAGNQKLSEKCNAVLKVAARAAEDLNDYRNSLVHGYILSFGPNDVPSFLRNPHWHGATGRKKAHGDAFIDEPFQDLVLIAAWSLWRLVHAVEKVFTDPEAQADIESMKDDIDRAKSYAGEVRHQAALANHEKN
;
A
#
# COMPACT_ATOMS: atom_id res chain seq x y z
N MET A 1 28.16 -23.58 32.36
CA MET A 1 27.39 -22.92 31.32
C MET A 1 26.45 -23.96 30.74
N PRO A 2 25.13 -23.74 30.65
CA PRO A 2 24.25 -24.67 29.95
C PRO A 2 24.69 -24.71 28.47
N PRO A 3 24.64 -25.91 27.83
CA PRO A 3 24.99 -26.01 26.43
C PRO A 3 24.05 -25.09 25.64
N TYR A 4 24.59 -24.22 24.82
CA TYR A 4 23.82 -23.46 23.83
C TYR A 4 23.13 -24.51 22.94
N THR A 5 21.87 -24.76 23.18
CA THR A 5 21.04 -25.50 22.22
C THR A 5 21.07 -24.72 20.93
N THR A 6 21.72 -25.24 19.91
CA THR A 6 21.74 -24.64 18.58
C THR A 6 20.32 -24.61 18.07
N TYR A 7 19.66 -23.44 18.20
CA TYR A 7 18.32 -23.23 17.69
C TYR A 7 18.32 -23.40 16.18
N ASN A 8 17.57 -24.37 15.68
CA ASN A 8 17.49 -24.64 14.25
C ASN A 8 16.49 -23.68 13.58
N TYR A 9 16.95 -22.48 13.25
CA TYR A 9 16.14 -21.44 12.60
C TYR A 9 15.48 -21.90 11.29
N PRO A 10 16.18 -22.59 10.36
CA PRO A 10 15.57 -23.09 9.13
C PRO A 10 14.41 -24.06 9.39
N ALA A 11 14.56 -25.02 10.29
CA ALA A 11 13.50 -25.97 10.62
C ALA A 11 12.28 -25.24 11.21
N LYS A 12 12.50 -24.25 12.07
CA LYS A 12 11.42 -23.46 12.65
C LYS A 12 10.69 -22.60 11.60
N SER A 13 11.43 -22.02 10.68
CA SER A 13 10.86 -21.27 9.55
C SER A 13 9.97 -22.17 8.67
N HIS A 14 10.41 -23.38 8.35
CA HIS A 14 9.60 -24.36 7.60
C HIS A 14 8.34 -24.76 8.34
N GLU A 15 8.41 -24.96 9.64
CA GLU A 15 7.23 -25.25 10.48
C GLU A 15 6.19 -24.12 10.38
N ILE A 16 6.65 -22.84 10.46
CA ILE A 16 5.77 -21.68 10.34
C ILE A 16 5.15 -21.62 8.94
N GLN A 17 5.93 -21.79 7.89
CA GLN A 17 5.43 -21.81 6.51
C GLN A 17 4.38 -22.92 6.33
N TYR A 18 4.63 -24.12 6.85
CA TYR A 18 3.66 -25.20 6.83
C TYR A 18 2.35 -24.81 7.53
N ARG A 19 2.42 -24.20 8.71
CA ARG A 19 1.22 -23.73 9.43
C ARG A 19 0.44 -22.69 8.63
N LEU A 20 1.13 -21.76 7.94
CA LEU A 20 0.50 -20.77 7.07
C LEU A 20 -0.23 -21.43 5.88
N THR A 21 0.36 -22.49 5.30
CA THR A 21 -0.32 -23.24 4.23
C THR A 21 -1.57 -23.99 4.72
N GLN A 22 -1.58 -24.44 5.98
CA GLN A 22 -2.80 -25.02 6.59
C GLN A 22 -3.91 -23.99 6.79
N LEU A 23 -3.58 -22.68 6.83
CA LEU A 23 -4.52 -21.59 6.81
C LEU A 23 -4.89 -21.13 5.38
N GLY A 24 -4.55 -21.91 4.35
CA GLY A 24 -4.83 -21.57 2.94
C GLY A 24 -3.83 -20.63 2.29
N LEU A 25 -2.83 -20.08 3.02
CA LEU A 25 -1.79 -19.23 2.47
C LEU A 25 -0.75 -20.05 1.70
N GLN A 26 -1.02 -20.29 0.43
CA GLN A 26 -0.08 -20.99 -0.45
C GLN A 26 1.18 -20.14 -0.72
N PRO A 27 2.33 -20.75 -1.09
CA PRO A 27 3.56 -20.01 -1.38
C PRO A 27 3.40 -18.85 -2.37
N LYS A 28 2.56 -19.00 -3.39
CA LYS A 28 2.23 -17.95 -4.35
C LYS A 28 1.55 -16.74 -3.70
N HIS A 29 0.61 -16.96 -2.77
CA HIS A 29 -0.05 -15.87 -2.05
C HIS A 29 0.97 -15.12 -1.17
N MET A 30 1.83 -15.84 -0.46
CA MET A 30 2.88 -15.24 0.36
C MET A 30 3.86 -14.40 -0.50
N MET A 31 4.20 -14.88 -1.71
CA MET A 31 5.06 -14.15 -2.64
C MET A 31 4.39 -12.85 -3.12
N LEU A 32 3.11 -12.90 -3.52
CA LEU A 32 2.39 -11.73 -4.02
C LEU A 32 2.13 -10.71 -2.90
N ILE A 33 1.74 -11.17 -1.70
CA ILE A 33 1.60 -10.31 -0.51
C ILE A 33 2.95 -9.64 -0.20
N GLY A 34 4.04 -10.41 -0.16
CA GLY A 34 5.38 -9.89 0.08
C GLY A 34 5.79 -8.85 -0.97
N GLY A 35 5.56 -9.16 -2.25
CA GLY A 35 5.81 -8.24 -3.37
C GLY A 35 5.04 -6.93 -3.23
N PHE A 36 3.74 -7.01 -2.91
CA PHE A 36 2.91 -5.82 -2.68
C PHE A 36 3.41 -4.99 -1.49
N ILE A 37 3.69 -5.62 -0.34
CA ILE A 37 4.18 -4.90 0.85
C ILE A 37 5.51 -4.20 0.58
N VAL A 38 6.41 -4.84 -0.17
CA VAL A 38 7.69 -4.22 -0.56
C VAL A 38 7.45 -3.04 -1.52
N ALA A 39 6.66 -3.23 -2.58
CA ALA A 39 6.37 -2.18 -3.55
C ALA A 39 5.67 -0.97 -2.90
N TYR A 40 4.71 -1.24 -2.01
CA TYR A 40 4.02 -0.19 -1.27
C TYR A 40 4.93 0.52 -0.26
N GLY A 41 5.79 -0.20 0.44
CA GLY A 41 6.81 0.39 1.33
C GLY A 41 7.81 1.28 0.58
N MET A 42 8.23 0.87 -0.61
CA MET A 42 9.04 1.71 -1.51
C MET A 42 8.28 2.99 -1.91
N PHE A 43 6.99 2.87 -2.22
CA PHE A 43 6.13 4.02 -2.50
C PHE A 43 6.07 4.97 -1.30
N GLU A 44 5.76 4.48 -0.08
CA GLU A 44 5.66 5.31 1.14
C GLU A 44 6.97 6.07 1.41
N THR A 45 8.12 5.39 1.36
CA THR A 45 9.43 5.99 1.61
C THR A 45 9.80 7.04 0.55
N THR A 46 9.52 6.76 -0.72
CA THR A 46 9.80 7.69 -1.81
C THR A 46 8.81 8.86 -1.83
N LEU A 47 7.56 8.63 -1.41
CA LEU A 47 6.56 9.67 -1.26
C LEU A 47 7.03 10.79 -0.31
N GLU A 48 7.63 10.46 0.83
CA GLU A 48 8.17 11.47 1.73
C GLU A 48 9.16 12.40 1.02
N ARG A 49 10.10 11.84 0.29
CA ARG A 49 11.11 12.63 -0.47
C ARG A 49 10.46 13.45 -1.59
N ALA A 50 9.49 12.87 -2.30
CA ALA A 50 8.70 13.59 -3.29
C ALA A 50 7.95 14.79 -2.69
N LEU A 51 7.38 14.65 -1.48
CA LEU A 51 6.73 15.75 -0.77
C LEU A 51 7.70 16.85 -0.34
N TRP A 52 8.94 16.51 0.05
CA TRP A 52 9.96 17.49 0.33
C TRP A 52 10.31 18.30 -0.94
N THR A 53 10.47 17.62 -2.06
CA THR A 53 10.67 18.26 -3.37
C THR A 53 9.50 19.17 -3.75
N LEU A 54 8.26 18.66 -3.70
CA LEU A 54 7.07 19.46 -4.04
C LEU A 54 6.88 20.67 -3.13
N SER A 55 7.27 20.58 -1.87
CA SER A 55 7.18 21.70 -0.92
C SER A 55 8.39 22.65 -0.96
N GLU A 56 9.43 22.31 -1.74
CA GLU A 56 10.68 23.07 -1.86
C GLU A 56 11.35 23.33 -0.50
N ARG A 57 11.18 22.41 0.45
CA ARG A 57 11.77 22.52 1.78
C ARG A 57 13.05 21.70 1.86
N SER A 58 14.13 22.36 2.24
CA SER A 58 15.36 21.64 2.62
C SER A 58 15.12 20.83 3.90
N ILE A 59 15.61 19.60 3.89
CA ILE A 59 15.59 18.68 5.04
C ILE A 59 16.97 18.55 5.70
N GLU A 60 17.98 19.25 5.18
CA GLU A 60 19.33 19.17 5.71
C GLU A 60 19.35 19.70 7.15
N GLN A 61 19.81 18.85 8.07
CA GLN A 61 19.94 19.14 9.51
C GLN A 61 18.63 19.51 10.24
N VAL A 62 17.49 19.26 9.62
CA VAL A 62 16.17 19.54 10.21
C VAL A 62 15.35 18.25 10.23
N ARG A 63 14.61 18.03 11.32
CA ARG A 63 13.66 16.92 11.40
C ARG A 63 12.63 17.05 10.28
N PRO A 64 12.41 15.99 9.46
CA PRO A 64 11.46 16.07 8.37
C PRO A 64 10.04 16.38 8.87
N PHE A 65 9.37 17.35 8.26
CA PHE A 65 8.00 17.72 8.63
C PHE A 65 6.99 16.58 8.37
N THR A 66 7.35 15.61 7.53
CA THR A 66 6.54 14.42 7.21
C THR A 66 6.56 13.37 8.29
N GLU A 67 7.54 13.36 9.19
CA GLU A 67 7.75 12.29 10.19
C GLU A 67 6.54 12.06 11.11
N THR A 68 5.82 13.12 11.46
CA THR A 68 4.64 13.04 12.32
C THR A 68 3.33 13.27 11.57
N MET A 69 3.40 13.37 10.23
CA MET A 69 2.25 13.67 9.41
C MET A 69 1.34 12.44 9.25
N PRO A 70 0.03 12.58 9.46
CA PRO A 70 -0.90 11.50 9.16
C PRO A 70 -0.85 11.09 7.68
N THR A 71 -0.93 9.80 7.38
CA THR A 71 -0.90 9.27 6.00
C THR A 71 -1.93 9.94 5.06
N ALA A 72 -3.13 10.23 5.56
CA ALA A 72 -4.14 10.95 4.77
C ALA A 72 -3.69 12.37 4.38
N GLU A 73 -2.87 13.02 5.20
CA GLU A 73 -2.32 14.35 4.91
C GLU A 73 -1.22 14.27 3.87
N THR A 74 -0.36 13.24 3.90
CA THR A 74 0.67 13.03 2.87
C THR A 74 0.04 12.84 1.48
N PHE A 75 -1.08 12.10 1.40
CA PHE A 75 -1.79 11.94 0.12
C PHE A 75 -2.45 13.24 -0.36
N LYS A 76 -3.03 14.03 0.54
CA LYS A 76 -3.56 15.36 0.17
C LYS A 76 -2.46 16.26 -0.36
N MET A 77 -1.27 16.28 0.26
CA MET A 77 -0.14 17.06 -0.23
C MET A 77 0.31 16.60 -1.60
N LEU A 78 0.42 15.29 -1.86
CA LEU A 78 0.71 14.76 -3.18
C LEU A 78 -0.31 15.26 -4.21
N GLY A 79 -1.61 15.15 -3.90
CA GLY A 79 -2.69 15.57 -4.78
C GLY A 79 -2.83 17.09 -4.98
N ALA A 80 -2.27 17.89 -4.08
CA ALA A 80 -2.18 19.34 -4.24
C ALA A 80 -1.13 19.76 -5.30
N GLY A 81 -0.11 18.92 -5.50
CA GLY A 81 0.96 19.18 -6.44
C GLY A 81 1.78 20.43 -6.12
N ASN A 82 2.25 21.12 -7.17
CA ASN A 82 3.03 22.36 -7.03
C ASN A 82 2.74 23.29 -8.22
N GLN A 83 2.73 24.61 -7.98
CA GLN A 83 2.44 25.63 -9.00
C GLN A 83 3.48 25.68 -10.14
N LYS A 84 4.69 25.21 -9.92
CA LYS A 84 5.76 25.11 -10.92
C LYS A 84 5.59 23.93 -11.89
N LEU A 85 4.68 23.01 -11.58
CA LEU A 85 4.37 21.88 -12.45
C LEU A 85 3.30 22.25 -13.47
N SER A 86 3.33 21.56 -14.62
CA SER A 86 2.26 21.69 -15.62
C SER A 86 0.91 21.26 -15.03
N GLU A 87 -0.18 21.76 -15.62
CA GLU A 87 -1.53 21.32 -15.25
C GLU A 87 -1.70 19.81 -15.43
N LYS A 88 -1.08 19.23 -16.46
CA LYS A 88 -1.13 17.78 -16.71
C LYS A 88 -0.41 16.99 -15.60
N CYS A 89 0.79 17.41 -15.19
CA CYS A 89 1.48 16.82 -14.06
C CYS A 89 0.62 16.86 -12.81
N ASN A 90 0.08 18.01 -12.45
CA ASN A 90 -0.78 18.16 -11.28
C ASN A 90 -2.05 17.29 -11.35
N ALA A 91 -2.62 17.11 -12.54
CA ALA A 91 -3.76 16.21 -12.74
C ALA A 91 -3.37 14.76 -12.46
N VAL A 92 -2.20 14.29 -12.91
CA VAL A 92 -1.68 12.95 -12.64
C VAL A 92 -1.47 12.73 -11.13
N LEU A 93 -0.84 13.70 -10.44
CA LEU A 93 -0.63 13.64 -8.99
C LEU A 93 -1.94 13.55 -8.21
N LYS A 94 -2.96 14.28 -8.65
CA LYS A 94 -4.29 14.25 -8.03
C LYS A 94 -4.97 12.88 -8.15
N VAL A 95 -4.80 12.19 -9.29
CA VAL A 95 -5.31 10.83 -9.48
C VAL A 95 -4.53 9.83 -8.63
N ALA A 96 -3.20 9.96 -8.60
CA ALA A 96 -2.33 9.11 -7.80
C ALA A 96 -2.63 9.19 -6.29
N ALA A 97 -2.90 10.37 -5.77
CA ALA A 97 -3.29 10.55 -4.38
C ALA A 97 -4.53 9.73 -4.01
N ARG A 98 -5.55 9.70 -4.88
CA ARG A 98 -6.76 8.89 -4.68
C ARG A 98 -6.49 7.39 -4.77
N ALA A 99 -5.64 6.97 -5.70
CA ALA A 99 -5.21 5.57 -5.78
C ALA A 99 -4.46 5.13 -4.52
N ALA A 100 -3.61 6.00 -3.97
CA ALA A 100 -2.87 5.75 -2.75
C ALA A 100 -3.80 5.60 -1.52
N GLU A 101 -4.85 6.43 -1.41
CA GLU A 101 -5.86 6.32 -0.36
C GLU A 101 -6.56 4.94 -0.39
N ASP A 102 -7.02 4.50 -1.57
CA ASP A 102 -7.70 3.22 -1.73
C ASP A 102 -6.77 2.03 -1.43
N LEU A 103 -5.51 2.07 -1.90
CA LEU A 103 -4.50 1.04 -1.60
C LEU A 103 -4.06 1.02 -0.13
N ASN A 104 -4.04 2.16 0.54
CA ASN A 104 -3.69 2.23 1.96
C ASN A 104 -4.67 1.43 2.83
N ASP A 105 -5.94 1.43 2.51
CA ASP A 105 -6.92 0.63 3.24
C ASP A 105 -6.69 -0.87 3.04
N TYR A 106 -6.38 -1.30 1.82
CA TYR A 106 -6.01 -2.68 1.52
C TYR A 106 -4.74 -3.12 2.25
N ARG A 107 -3.67 -2.31 2.16
CA ARG A 107 -2.40 -2.54 2.88
C ARG A 107 -2.61 -2.68 4.38
N ASN A 108 -3.39 -1.77 4.97
CA ASN A 108 -3.68 -1.80 6.39
C ASN A 108 -4.46 -3.05 6.81
N SER A 109 -5.32 -3.57 5.94
CA SER A 109 -6.05 -4.82 6.20
C SER A 109 -5.12 -6.03 6.14
N LEU A 110 -4.16 -6.06 5.21
CA LEU A 110 -3.14 -7.12 5.15
C LEU A 110 -2.21 -7.10 6.38
N VAL A 111 -1.77 -5.92 6.82
CA VAL A 111 -0.75 -5.80 7.90
C VAL A 111 -1.37 -5.93 9.29
N HIS A 112 -2.59 -5.42 9.49
CA HIS A 112 -3.23 -5.32 10.79
C HIS A 112 -4.50 -6.17 10.93
N GLY A 113 -4.90 -6.87 9.86
CA GLY A 113 -6.02 -7.78 9.87
C GLY A 113 -5.66 -9.13 10.49
N TYR A 114 -6.68 -9.89 10.85
CA TYR A 114 -6.54 -11.29 11.19
C TYR A 114 -6.97 -12.17 9.99
N ILE A 115 -6.37 -13.33 9.89
CA ILE A 115 -6.68 -14.29 8.82
C ILE A 115 -7.98 -15.02 9.18
N LEU A 116 -8.96 -14.94 8.27
CA LEU A 116 -10.11 -15.82 8.26
C LEU A 116 -9.90 -16.89 7.18
N SER A 117 -9.88 -18.15 7.60
CA SER A 117 -9.69 -19.29 6.73
C SER A 117 -10.68 -20.40 7.10
N PHE A 118 -11.19 -21.08 6.08
CA PHE A 118 -12.07 -22.25 6.24
C PHE A 118 -11.34 -23.56 5.97
N GLY A 119 -10.04 -23.51 5.67
CA GLY A 119 -9.19 -24.68 5.48
C GLY A 119 -8.10 -24.47 4.43
N PRO A 120 -7.26 -25.49 4.21
CA PRO A 120 -6.08 -25.38 3.34
C PRO A 120 -6.43 -25.26 1.84
N ASN A 121 -7.66 -25.58 1.45
CA ASN A 121 -8.12 -25.49 0.04
C ASN A 121 -8.86 -24.20 -0.26
N ASP A 122 -9.13 -23.37 0.75
CA ASP A 122 -9.81 -22.09 0.58
C ASP A 122 -8.79 -20.96 0.55
N VAL A 123 -9.10 -19.92 -0.24
CA VAL A 123 -8.31 -18.69 -0.24
C VAL A 123 -8.70 -17.88 1.00
N PRO A 124 -7.79 -17.62 1.93
CA PRO A 124 -8.13 -16.88 3.13
C PRO A 124 -8.32 -15.39 2.83
N SER A 125 -9.07 -14.74 3.71
CA SER A 125 -9.25 -13.28 3.70
C SER A 125 -8.61 -12.65 4.93
N PHE A 126 -8.15 -11.42 4.81
CA PHE A 126 -7.68 -10.62 5.94
C PHE A 126 -8.79 -9.67 6.37
N LEU A 127 -9.29 -9.86 7.58
CA LEU A 127 -10.38 -9.08 8.13
C LEU A 127 -9.88 -8.13 9.20
N ARG A 128 -10.37 -6.90 9.23
CA ARG A 128 -10.22 -6.02 10.38
C ARG A 128 -11.25 -6.37 11.45
N ASN A 129 -10.81 -6.49 12.70
CA ASN A 129 -11.69 -6.86 13.81
C ASN A 129 -12.75 -5.77 14.07
N PRO A 130 -14.05 -6.03 13.78
CA PRO A 130 -15.11 -5.05 13.95
C PRO A 130 -15.41 -4.72 15.42
N HIS A 131 -15.20 -5.66 16.35
CA HIS A 131 -15.49 -5.47 17.76
C HIS A 131 -14.63 -4.42 18.44
N TRP A 132 -13.37 -4.30 18.02
CA TRP A 132 -12.45 -3.31 18.57
C TRP A 132 -12.87 -1.87 18.22
N HIS A 133 -13.43 -1.67 17.06
CA HIS A 133 -13.89 -0.36 16.60
C HIS A 133 -15.24 0.04 17.21
N GLY A 134 -16.12 -0.92 17.48
CA GLY A 134 -17.39 -0.68 18.17
C GLY A 134 -17.19 -0.19 19.60
N ALA A 135 -16.25 -0.77 20.34
CA ALA A 135 -15.94 -0.41 21.73
C ALA A 135 -15.37 1.03 21.88
N THR A 136 -14.72 1.57 20.84
CA THR A 136 -14.11 2.90 20.86
C THR A 136 -14.97 3.98 20.20
N GLY A 137 -16.17 3.65 19.73
CA GLY A 137 -17.05 4.57 18.99
C GLY A 137 -16.50 5.03 17.62
N ARG A 138 -15.36 4.54 17.20
CA ARG A 138 -14.76 4.86 15.90
C ARG A 138 -15.34 3.95 14.82
N LYS A 139 -16.28 4.44 14.05
CA LYS A 139 -16.74 3.81 12.81
C LYS A 139 -15.67 3.94 11.73
N LYS A 140 -14.62 3.11 11.79
CA LYS A 140 -13.80 2.89 10.60
C LYS A 140 -14.51 1.86 9.75
N ALA A 141 -14.69 2.16 8.46
CA ALA A 141 -15.15 1.17 7.51
C ALA A 141 -14.27 -0.08 7.62
N HIS A 142 -14.90 -1.25 7.65
CA HIS A 142 -14.20 -2.52 7.68
C HIS A 142 -13.47 -2.66 6.34
N GLY A 143 -12.15 -2.57 6.36
CA GLY A 143 -11.35 -2.89 5.20
C GLY A 143 -11.01 -4.38 5.26
N ASP A 144 -11.64 -5.19 4.44
CA ASP A 144 -11.22 -6.56 4.19
C ASP A 144 -10.18 -6.55 3.06
N ALA A 145 -9.22 -7.46 3.11
CA ALA A 145 -8.28 -7.66 2.02
C ALA A 145 -8.44 -9.09 1.49
N PHE A 146 -8.95 -9.19 0.28
CA PHE A 146 -9.00 -10.44 -0.47
C PHE A 146 -7.64 -10.69 -1.12
N ILE A 147 -7.17 -11.94 -1.06
CA ILE A 147 -5.86 -12.33 -1.59
C ILE A 147 -5.96 -13.28 -2.78
N ASP A 148 -7.09 -13.28 -3.48
CA ASP A 148 -7.22 -13.95 -4.77
C ASP A 148 -6.19 -13.42 -5.76
N GLU A 149 -5.62 -14.29 -6.58
CA GLU A 149 -4.55 -13.91 -7.51
C GLU A 149 -4.87 -12.69 -8.36
N PRO A 150 -6.06 -12.55 -8.99
CA PRO A 150 -6.37 -11.37 -9.78
C PRO A 150 -6.29 -10.07 -8.98
N PHE A 151 -6.77 -10.06 -7.73
CA PHE A 151 -6.70 -8.86 -6.87
C PHE A 151 -5.28 -8.55 -6.44
N GLN A 152 -4.49 -9.57 -6.14
CA GLN A 152 -3.09 -9.38 -5.77
C GLN A 152 -2.26 -8.80 -6.92
N ASP A 153 -2.50 -9.24 -8.16
CA ASP A 153 -1.87 -8.67 -9.35
C ASP A 153 -2.26 -7.19 -9.53
N LEU A 154 -3.55 -6.86 -9.38
CA LEU A 154 -4.02 -5.47 -9.50
C LEU A 154 -3.37 -4.54 -8.47
N VAL A 155 -3.31 -4.95 -7.20
CA VAL A 155 -2.72 -4.10 -6.14
C VAL A 155 -1.20 -3.99 -6.28
N LEU A 156 -0.52 -5.04 -6.74
CA LEU A 156 0.92 -5.01 -7.00
C LEU A 156 1.26 -4.04 -8.15
N ILE A 157 0.52 -4.12 -9.26
CA ILE A 157 0.68 -3.21 -10.40
C ILE A 157 0.41 -1.77 -9.97
N ALA A 158 -0.67 -1.54 -9.20
CA ALA A 158 -1.02 -0.20 -8.72
C ALA A 158 0.07 0.38 -7.79
N ALA A 159 0.57 -0.40 -6.83
CA ALA A 159 1.63 0.03 -5.92
C ALA A 159 2.93 0.37 -6.67
N TRP A 160 3.29 -0.45 -7.67
CA TRP A 160 4.46 -0.23 -8.50
C TRP A 160 4.32 1.05 -9.35
N SER A 161 3.15 1.29 -9.94
CA SER A 161 2.88 2.51 -10.72
C SER A 161 2.98 3.75 -9.85
N LEU A 162 2.44 3.71 -8.63
CA LEU A 162 2.57 4.81 -7.67
C LEU A 162 4.02 5.06 -7.27
N TRP A 163 4.81 4.01 -7.01
CA TRP A 163 6.22 4.16 -6.71
C TRP A 163 7.00 4.81 -7.87
N ARG A 164 6.78 4.36 -9.11
CA ARG A 164 7.42 4.97 -10.30
C ARG A 164 7.10 6.46 -10.40
N LEU A 165 5.84 6.83 -10.19
CA LEU A 165 5.42 8.22 -10.22
C LEU A 165 6.15 9.07 -9.17
N VAL A 166 6.12 8.68 -7.90
CA VAL A 166 6.76 9.48 -6.84
C VAL A 166 8.27 9.53 -6.98
N HIS A 167 8.88 8.51 -7.60
CA HIS A 167 10.30 8.53 -7.95
C HIS A 167 10.63 9.57 -9.05
N ALA A 168 9.74 9.77 -10.02
CA ALA A 168 9.88 10.86 -10.99
C ALA A 168 9.65 12.23 -10.33
N VAL A 169 8.66 12.33 -9.43
CA VAL A 169 8.38 13.57 -8.67
C VAL A 169 9.56 13.99 -7.79
N GLU A 170 10.29 13.06 -7.20
CA GLU A 170 11.49 13.35 -6.40
C GLU A 170 12.53 14.18 -7.18
N LYS A 171 12.58 14.05 -8.50
CA LYS A 171 13.55 14.69 -9.38
C LYS A 171 12.99 15.88 -10.18
N VAL A 172 11.72 16.23 -10.00
CA VAL A 172 10.97 17.11 -10.91
C VAL A 172 11.54 18.51 -11.07
N PHE A 173 12.32 19.00 -10.11
CA PHE A 173 12.99 20.31 -10.18
C PHE A 173 14.48 20.24 -10.48
N THR A 174 15.04 19.04 -10.61
CA THR A 174 16.47 18.83 -10.89
C THR A 174 16.72 18.15 -12.24
N ASP A 175 15.73 17.42 -12.75
CA ASP A 175 15.77 16.73 -14.03
C ASP A 175 14.78 17.37 -15.02
N PRO A 176 15.27 17.92 -16.15
CA PRO A 176 14.42 18.60 -17.13
C PRO A 176 13.34 17.70 -17.76
N GLU A 177 13.57 16.38 -17.80
CA GLU A 177 12.66 15.42 -18.41
C GLU A 177 11.61 14.87 -17.43
N ALA A 178 11.80 15.09 -16.14
CA ALA A 178 10.94 14.48 -15.11
C ALA A 178 9.46 14.89 -15.25
N GLN A 179 9.13 16.09 -15.69
CA GLN A 179 7.74 16.49 -15.93
C GLN A 179 7.13 15.72 -17.11
N ALA A 180 7.87 15.52 -18.20
CA ALA A 180 7.43 14.72 -19.33
C ALA A 180 7.22 13.24 -18.93
N ASP A 181 8.11 12.70 -18.09
CA ASP A 181 7.97 11.37 -17.52
C ASP A 181 6.68 11.24 -16.70
N ILE A 182 6.39 12.20 -15.82
CA ILE A 182 5.15 12.22 -15.03
C ILE A 182 3.92 12.26 -15.95
N GLU A 183 3.91 13.11 -16.95
CA GLU A 183 2.80 13.20 -17.91
C GLU A 183 2.60 11.89 -18.69
N SER A 184 3.69 11.21 -19.06
CA SER A 184 3.65 9.92 -19.77
C SER A 184 3.03 8.80 -18.96
N MET A 185 3.09 8.88 -17.63
CA MET A 185 2.53 7.89 -16.70
C MET A 185 1.01 8.02 -16.50
N LYS A 186 0.34 8.98 -17.15
CA LYS A 186 -1.10 9.24 -16.96
C LYS A 186 -1.94 7.97 -17.03
N ASP A 187 -1.78 7.19 -18.09
CA ASP A 187 -2.59 5.98 -18.31
C ASP A 187 -2.28 4.88 -17.28
N ASP A 188 -1.02 4.76 -16.85
CA ASP A 188 -0.62 3.82 -15.79
C ASP A 188 -1.26 4.21 -14.45
N ILE A 189 -1.31 5.50 -14.15
CA ILE A 189 -1.90 6.02 -12.91
C ILE A 189 -3.43 5.95 -12.93
N ASP A 190 -4.06 6.21 -14.08
CA ASP A 190 -5.52 6.02 -14.24
C ASP A 190 -5.89 4.54 -14.05
N ARG A 191 -5.09 3.60 -14.57
CA ARG A 191 -5.24 2.16 -14.30
C ARG A 191 -5.03 1.83 -12.83
N ALA A 192 -3.96 2.35 -12.21
CA ALA A 192 -3.69 2.12 -10.80
C ALA A 192 -4.86 2.57 -9.91
N LYS A 193 -5.48 3.72 -10.22
CA LYS A 193 -6.67 4.19 -9.52
C LYS A 193 -7.86 3.26 -9.72
N SER A 194 -8.07 2.77 -10.95
CA SER A 194 -9.17 1.82 -11.25
C SER A 194 -8.97 0.52 -10.49
N TYR A 195 -7.77 -0.02 -10.44
CA TYR A 195 -7.44 -1.25 -9.73
C TYR A 195 -7.62 -1.11 -8.21
N ALA A 196 -7.10 -0.04 -7.64
CA ALA A 196 -7.28 0.25 -6.21
C ALA A 196 -8.75 0.44 -5.85
N GLY A 197 -9.52 1.13 -6.71
CA GLY A 197 -10.95 1.34 -6.57
C GLY A 197 -11.75 0.04 -6.66
N GLU A 198 -11.38 -0.88 -7.55
CA GLU A 198 -12.03 -2.20 -7.67
C GLU A 198 -11.83 -3.02 -6.39
N VAL A 199 -10.61 -3.10 -5.89
CA VAL A 199 -10.30 -3.83 -4.64
C VAL A 199 -11.07 -3.26 -3.46
N ARG A 200 -11.18 -1.92 -3.37
CA ARG A 200 -11.99 -1.25 -2.34
C ARG A 200 -13.47 -1.55 -2.50
N HIS A 201 -13.99 -1.58 -3.73
CA HIS A 201 -15.39 -1.88 -4.01
C HIS A 201 -15.75 -3.30 -3.59
N GLN A 202 -14.93 -4.28 -3.91
CA GLN A 202 -15.13 -5.68 -3.51
C GLN A 202 -15.12 -5.84 -1.99
N ALA A 203 -14.20 -5.16 -1.29
CA ALA A 203 -14.20 -5.14 0.17
C ALA A 203 -15.48 -4.52 0.76
N ALA A 204 -16.05 -3.51 0.12
CA ALA A 204 -17.32 -2.91 0.54
C ALA A 204 -18.52 -3.83 0.31
N LEU A 205 -18.59 -4.54 -0.83
CA LEU A 205 -19.65 -5.50 -1.13
C LEU A 205 -19.70 -6.63 -0.10
N ALA A 206 -18.54 -7.24 0.22
CA ALA A 206 -18.47 -8.30 1.22
C ALA A 206 -18.91 -7.84 2.62
N ASN A 207 -18.79 -6.56 2.95
CA ASN A 207 -19.31 -6.02 4.20
C ASN A 207 -20.82 -5.81 4.20
N HIS A 208 -21.43 -5.54 3.04
CA HIS A 208 -22.90 -5.45 2.92
C HIS A 208 -23.60 -6.80 3.04
N GLU A 209 -22.96 -7.86 2.58
CA GLU A 209 -23.51 -9.23 2.68
C GLU A 209 -23.45 -9.81 4.11
N LYS A 210 -22.67 -9.22 4.99
CA LYS A 210 -22.50 -9.66 6.39
C LYS A 210 -23.46 -8.98 7.39
N ASN A 211 -24.23 -7.98 6.95
CA ASN A 211 -25.20 -7.23 7.76
C ASN A 211 -26.63 -7.56 7.32
#